data_68766cf36b1905b7a87e43bfa5363e4c
#
_entry.id   68766cf36b1905b7a87e43bfa5363e4c
#
_cell.length_a   1.000
_cell.length_b   1.000
_cell.length_c   1.000
_cell.angle_alpha   90.00
_cell.angle_beta   90.00
_cell.angle_gamma   90.00
#
_symmetry.space_group_name_H-M   'P 1'
#
loop_
_entity.id
_entity.type
_entity.pdbx_description
1 polymer ?
#
loop_
_entity_poly.entity_id
_entity_poly.type
_entity_poly.pdbx_seq_one_letter_code
_entity_poly.pdbx_strand_id
1 'polypeptide(L)'
;MPTTTDTSRTAHLLALMKRGDDAFNARDFAAVDQIHHPDMIAYITGLAEPVYGKEAHAAAMQQLLRIFPDIHVYSDPYPIQFGTGDWITVVTNSTGTFTGEMTLPDGTVIPPTGKAFDVEFGQTTKWEGDQLILISAFWDAALQARQIGLA
;
A
#
# COMPACT_ATOMS: atom_id res chain seq x y z
N MET A 1 -25.21 -13.06 -10.89
CA MET A 1 -24.47 -13.98 -10.01
C MET A 1 -23.07 -14.17 -10.57
N PRO A 2 -22.05 -14.02 -9.75
CA PRO A 2 -20.70 -14.36 -10.21
C PRO A 2 -20.63 -15.84 -10.55
N THR A 3 -19.90 -16.17 -11.61
CA THR A 3 -19.65 -17.57 -11.97
C THR A 3 -18.66 -18.19 -10.96
N THR A 4 -18.65 -19.52 -10.85
CA THR A 4 -17.67 -20.22 -9.99
C THR A 4 -16.24 -19.82 -10.33
N THR A 5 -15.95 -19.54 -11.61
CA THR A 5 -14.65 -19.09 -12.10
C THR A 5 -14.28 -17.71 -11.54
N ASP A 6 -15.23 -16.76 -11.50
CA ASP A 6 -14.98 -15.42 -10.95
C ASP A 6 -14.70 -15.48 -9.46
N THR A 7 -15.44 -16.29 -8.70
CA THR A 7 -15.21 -16.48 -7.25
C THR A 7 -13.84 -17.10 -7.00
N SER A 8 -13.42 -18.07 -7.81
CA SER A 8 -12.10 -18.70 -7.72
C SER A 8 -10.97 -17.70 -8.04
N ARG A 9 -11.16 -16.87 -9.07
CA ARG A 9 -10.21 -15.81 -9.44
C ARG A 9 -10.07 -14.79 -8.31
N THR A 10 -11.18 -14.32 -7.76
CA THR A 10 -11.18 -13.39 -6.62
C THR A 10 -10.42 -13.96 -5.42
N ALA A 11 -10.69 -15.21 -5.04
CA ALA A 11 -10.00 -15.85 -3.94
C ALA A 11 -8.49 -15.97 -4.19
N HIS A 12 -8.09 -16.29 -5.40
CA HIS A 12 -6.69 -16.37 -5.80
C HIS A 12 -5.99 -15.01 -5.70
N LEU A 13 -6.61 -13.95 -6.23
CA LEU A 13 -6.04 -12.60 -6.18
C LEU A 13 -5.97 -12.05 -4.75
N LEU A 14 -6.97 -12.33 -3.91
CA LEU A 14 -6.92 -11.95 -2.49
C LEU A 14 -5.77 -12.65 -1.76
N ALA A 15 -5.50 -13.91 -2.08
CA ALA A 15 -4.35 -14.62 -1.51
C ALA A 15 -3.02 -14.02 -1.98
N LEU A 16 -2.91 -13.61 -3.24
CA LEU A 16 -1.73 -12.91 -3.75
C LEU A 16 -1.54 -11.54 -3.08
N MET A 17 -2.62 -10.78 -2.90
CA MET A 17 -2.57 -9.49 -2.22
C MET A 17 -2.08 -9.64 -0.77
N LYS A 18 -2.62 -10.62 -0.04
CA LYS A 18 -2.17 -10.91 1.32
C LYS A 18 -0.69 -11.28 1.35
N ARG A 19 -0.25 -12.10 0.41
CA ARG A 19 1.18 -12.47 0.30
C ARG A 19 2.05 -11.22 0.09
N GLY A 20 1.59 -10.27 -0.73
CA GLY A 20 2.29 -9.01 -0.96
C GLY A 20 2.41 -8.16 0.29
N ASP A 21 1.31 -7.97 1.02
CA ASP A 21 1.32 -7.21 2.27
C ASP A 21 2.13 -7.91 3.36
N ASP A 22 2.03 -9.23 3.48
CA ASP A 22 2.85 -10.01 4.42
C ASP A 22 4.34 -9.88 4.10
N ALA A 23 4.71 -9.91 2.82
CA ALA A 23 6.10 -9.72 2.38
C ALA A 23 6.58 -8.30 2.68
N PHE A 24 5.75 -7.29 2.45
CA PHE A 24 6.06 -5.91 2.81
C PHE A 24 6.30 -5.77 4.32
N ASN A 25 5.41 -6.33 5.13
CA ASN A 25 5.56 -6.32 6.59
C ASN A 25 6.85 -7.02 7.05
N ALA A 26 7.24 -8.10 6.37
CA ALA A 26 8.47 -8.84 6.64
C ALA A 26 9.72 -8.15 6.05
N ARG A 27 9.54 -7.07 5.27
CA ARG A 27 10.62 -6.40 4.52
C ARG A 27 11.28 -7.32 3.49
N ASP A 28 10.53 -8.29 2.97
CA ASP A 28 10.95 -9.16 1.87
C ASP A 28 10.62 -8.50 0.53
N PHE A 29 11.46 -7.56 0.13
CA PHE A 29 11.23 -6.75 -1.06
C PHE A 29 11.36 -7.53 -2.37
N ALA A 30 12.12 -8.62 -2.37
CA ALA A 30 12.19 -9.51 -3.53
C ALA A 30 10.83 -10.18 -3.80
N ALA A 31 10.14 -10.64 -2.75
CA ALA A 31 8.81 -11.21 -2.87
C ALA A 31 7.77 -10.17 -3.28
N VAL A 32 7.86 -8.93 -2.76
CA VAL A 32 7.00 -7.81 -3.20
C VAL A 32 7.21 -7.52 -4.68
N ASP A 33 8.46 -7.45 -5.13
CA ASP A 33 8.82 -7.15 -6.52
C ASP A 33 8.25 -8.19 -7.51
N GLN A 34 8.22 -9.46 -7.13
CA GLN A 34 7.68 -10.54 -7.97
C GLN A 34 6.19 -10.38 -8.27
N ILE A 35 5.44 -9.77 -7.37
CA ILE A 35 3.99 -9.57 -7.50
C ILE A 35 3.69 -8.36 -8.41
N HIS A 36 4.59 -7.40 -8.50
CA HIS A 36 4.39 -6.17 -9.27
C HIS A 36 4.77 -6.35 -10.73
N HIS A 37 3.87 -5.94 -11.63
CA HIS A 37 4.17 -5.86 -13.06
C HIS A 37 5.20 -4.75 -13.32
N PRO A 38 6.16 -4.93 -14.25
CA PRO A 38 7.16 -3.89 -14.55
C PRO A 38 6.56 -2.52 -14.89
N ASP A 39 5.42 -2.50 -15.58
CA ASP A 39 4.75 -1.28 -16.05
C ASP A 39 3.56 -0.88 -15.16
N MET A 40 3.54 -1.32 -13.90
CA MET A 40 2.44 -0.98 -12.99
C MET A 40 2.26 0.53 -12.81
N ILE A 41 1.04 0.92 -12.47
CA ILE A 41 0.71 2.30 -12.15
C ILE A 41 0.17 2.35 -10.72
N ALA A 42 0.70 3.26 -9.91
CA ALA A 42 0.25 3.44 -8.53
C ALA A 42 -0.34 4.84 -8.33
N TYR A 43 -1.62 4.88 -7.93
CA TYR A 43 -2.29 6.08 -7.44
C TYR A 43 -2.21 6.06 -5.93
N ILE A 44 -1.56 7.06 -5.35
CA ILE A 44 -1.28 7.11 -3.92
C ILE A 44 -1.84 8.41 -3.36
N THR A 45 -2.60 8.29 -2.26
CA THR A 45 -3.15 9.48 -1.56
C THR A 45 -2.05 10.51 -1.29
N GLY A 46 -2.35 11.76 -1.60
CA GLY A 46 -1.44 12.88 -1.37
C GLY A 46 -0.48 13.17 -2.51
N LEU A 47 -0.33 12.29 -3.49
CA LEU A 47 0.47 12.55 -4.68
C LEU A 47 -0.41 13.13 -5.79
N ALA A 48 0.05 14.24 -6.39
CA ALA A 48 -0.66 14.90 -7.49
C ALA A 48 -0.66 14.05 -8.77
N GLU A 49 0.42 13.30 -9.00
CA GLU A 49 0.61 12.46 -10.17
C GLU A 49 0.78 11.00 -9.76
N PRO A 50 0.31 10.06 -10.59
CA PRO A 50 0.56 8.65 -10.33
C PRO A 50 2.04 8.30 -10.47
N VAL A 51 2.43 7.21 -9.81
CA VAL A 51 3.78 6.65 -9.91
C VAL A 51 3.75 5.58 -11.02
N TYR A 52 4.62 5.71 -12.00
CA TYR A 52 4.69 4.81 -13.15
C TYR A 52 5.88 3.85 -13.03
N GLY A 53 5.59 2.56 -13.13
CA GLY A 53 6.57 1.49 -13.12
C GLY A 53 6.92 0.99 -11.73
N LYS A 54 7.26 -0.30 -11.66
CA LYS A 54 7.54 -0.94 -10.36
C LYS A 54 8.81 -0.42 -9.69
N GLU A 55 9.80 0.04 -10.45
CA GLU A 55 11.03 0.60 -9.87
C GLU A 55 10.75 1.91 -9.14
N ALA A 56 9.97 2.82 -9.76
CA ALA A 56 9.57 4.07 -9.13
C ALA A 56 8.67 3.82 -7.91
N HIS A 57 7.77 2.83 -7.99
CA HIS A 57 6.93 2.44 -6.86
C HIS A 57 7.78 1.87 -5.71
N ALA A 58 8.76 1.02 -6.01
CA ALA A 58 9.68 0.49 -5.00
C ALA A 58 10.47 1.62 -4.31
N ALA A 59 10.93 2.62 -5.08
CA ALA A 59 11.62 3.78 -4.51
C ALA A 59 10.71 4.58 -3.57
N ALA A 60 9.43 4.75 -3.93
CA ALA A 60 8.45 5.41 -3.07
C ALA A 60 8.21 4.63 -1.77
N MET A 61 8.12 3.30 -1.84
CA MET A 61 8.01 2.46 -0.65
C MET A 61 9.24 2.57 0.24
N GLN A 62 10.44 2.60 -0.32
CA GLN A 62 11.67 2.77 0.45
C GLN A 62 11.71 4.14 1.15
N GLN A 63 11.22 5.19 0.49
CA GLN A 63 11.10 6.51 1.12
C GLN A 63 10.14 6.47 2.31
N LEU A 64 9.00 5.82 2.15
CA LEU A 64 8.02 5.64 3.22
C LEU A 64 8.62 4.91 4.42
N LEU A 65 9.41 3.88 4.18
CA LEU A 65 10.08 3.10 5.23
C LEU A 65 11.18 3.88 5.94
N ARG A 66 11.79 4.86 5.31
CA ARG A 66 12.73 5.76 5.99
C ARG A 66 12.02 6.68 6.98
N ILE A 67 10.80 7.09 6.66
CA ILE A 67 9.98 7.98 7.51
C ILE A 67 9.32 7.18 8.64
N PHE A 68 8.74 6.04 8.30
CA PHE A 68 8.01 5.14 9.21
C PHE A 68 8.62 3.74 9.17
N PRO A 69 9.77 3.50 9.84
CA PRO A 69 10.46 2.21 9.73
C PRO A 69 9.66 1.00 10.21
N ASP A 70 8.70 1.22 11.10
CA ASP A 70 7.83 0.19 11.68
C ASP A 70 6.46 0.10 11.00
N ILE A 71 6.29 0.73 9.84
CA ILE A 71 4.99 0.69 9.15
C ILE A 71 4.51 -0.73 8.92
N HIS A 72 3.23 -0.97 9.20
CA HIS A 72 2.61 -2.28 9.15
C HIS A 72 1.22 -2.19 8.53
N VAL A 73 0.89 -3.16 7.68
CA VAL A 73 -0.43 -3.33 7.09
C VAL A 73 -1.05 -4.60 7.67
N TYR A 74 -2.22 -4.48 8.29
CA TYR A 74 -2.88 -5.63 8.93
C TYR A 74 -3.62 -6.46 7.88
N SER A 75 -3.20 -7.70 7.68
CA SER A 75 -3.67 -8.57 6.61
C SER A 75 -4.22 -9.92 7.10
N ASP A 76 -4.39 -10.11 8.40
CA ASP A 76 -4.74 -11.42 8.95
C ASP A 76 -5.92 -11.40 9.94
N PRO A 77 -7.17 -11.41 9.42
CA PRO A 77 -7.56 -11.22 8.02
C PRO A 77 -7.77 -9.74 7.67
N TYR A 78 -7.98 -9.44 6.39
CA TYR A 78 -8.53 -8.14 6.01
C TYR A 78 -9.99 -8.05 6.47
N PRO A 79 -10.37 -6.99 7.22
CA PRO A 79 -11.77 -6.82 7.66
C PRO A 79 -12.75 -6.67 6.50
N ILE A 80 -12.33 -6.01 5.42
CA ILE A 80 -13.10 -5.84 4.21
C ILE A 80 -12.28 -6.35 3.04
N GLN A 81 -12.82 -7.29 2.29
CA GLN A 81 -12.17 -7.83 1.10
C GLN A 81 -13.22 -8.36 0.13
N PHE A 82 -13.11 -7.98 -1.12
CA PHE A 82 -14.00 -8.45 -2.19
C PHE A 82 -13.36 -8.18 -3.55
N GLY A 83 -13.95 -8.73 -4.59
CA GLY A 83 -13.49 -8.47 -5.94
C GLY A 83 -14.37 -9.09 -7.01
N THR A 84 -14.04 -8.78 -8.25
CA THR A 84 -14.69 -9.33 -9.44
C THR A 84 -13.71 -9.26 -10.62
N GLY A 85 -13.65 -10.32 -11.42
CA GLY A 85 -12.74 -10.39 -12.56
C GLY A 85 -11.28 -10.21 -12.13
N ASP A 86 -10.61 -9.25 -12.72
CA ASP A 86 -9.20 -8.93 -12.45
C ASP A 86 -9.01 -7.91 -11.32
N TRP A 87 -10.08 -7.51 -10.65
CA TRP A 87 -10.07 -6.48 -9.62
C TRP A 87 -10.34 -7.04 -8.24
N ILE A 88 -9.60 -6.56 -7.25
CA ILE A 88 -9.90 -6.79 -5.83
C ILE A 88 -9.74 -5.49 -5.05
N THR A 89 -10.45 -5.44 -3.92
CA THR A 89 -10.31 -4.36 -2.92
C THR A 89 -10.12 -4.99 -1.56
N VAL A 90 -9.17 -4.47 -0.81
CA VAL A 90 -8.98 -4.78 0.60
C VAL A 90 -8.95 -3.49 1.40
N VAL A 91 -9.63 -3.46 2.54
CA VAL A 91 -9.61 -2.33 3.46
C VAL A 91 -9.26 -2.86 4.84
N THR A 92 -8.28 -2.24 5.45
CA THR A 92 -7.77 -2.63 6.76
C THR A 92 -7.22 -1.41 7.49
N ASN A 93 -6.41 -1.62 8.52
CA ASN A 93 -5.66 -0.56 9.17
C ASN A 93 -4.18 -0.64 8.80
N SER A 94 -3.53 0.51 8.80
CA SER A 94 -2.09 0.63 8.76
C SER A 94 -1.62 1.47 9.93
N THR A 95 -0.50 1.08 10.53
CA THR A 95 0.11 1.76 11.67
C THR A 95 1.57 2.07 11.38
N GLY A 96 2.11 3.08 12.03
CA GLY A 96 3.53 3.41 11.95
C GLY A 96 3.89 4.52 12.90
N THR A 97 5.18 4.68 13.18
CA THR A 97 5.72 5.71 14.07
C THR A 97 6.64 6.64 13.26
N PHE A 98 6.41 7.95 13.38
CA PHE A 98 7.21 8.96 12.69
C PHE A 98 8.56 9.13 13.39
N THR A 99 9.54 8.36 12.95
CA THR A 99 10.88 8.35 13.54
C THR A 99 12.01 8.74 12.58
N GLY A 100 11.74 8.77 11.28
CA GLY A 100 12.68 9.23 10.27
C GLY A 100 12.33 10.63 9.75
N GLU A 101 13.31 11.37 9.25
CA GLU A 101 13.07 12.69 8.68
C GLU A 101 12.20 12.61 7.42
N MET A 102 11.28 13.56 7.29
CA MET A 102 10.42 13.71 6.11
C MET A 102 10.91 14.91 5.30
N THR A 103 11.22 14.68 4.02
CA THR A 103 11.58 15.76 3.10
C THR A 103 10.41 16.06 2.18
N LEU A 104 9.94 17.31 2.20
CA LEU A 104 8.87 17.78 1.32
C LEU A 104 9.40 18.05 -0.09
N PRO A 105 8.50 18.15 -1.11
CA PRO A 105 8.91 18.43 -2.50
C PRO A 105 9.71 19.72 -2.68
N ASP A 106 9.51 20.72 -1.82
CA ASP A 106 10.25 21.98 -1.83
C ASP A 106 11.62 21.91 -1.14
N GLY A 107 12.02 20.71 -0.66
CA GLY A 107 13.26 20.51 0.07
C GLY A 107 13.20 20.76 1.57
N THR A 108 12.06 21.18 2.10
CA THR A 108 11.87 21.37 3.53
C THR A 108 11.98 20.04 4.25
N VAL A 109 12.82 19.96 5.29
CA VAL A 109 12.98 18.78 6.12
C VAL A 109 12.16 18.95 7.39
N ILE A 110 11.27 17.99 7.65
CA ILE A 110 10.47 17.93 8.86
C ILE A 110 11.10 16.89 9.79
N PRO A 111 11.55 17.32 11.00
CA PRO A 111 12.11 16.36 11.96
C PRO A 111 11.02 15.43 12.49
N PRO A 112 11.37 14.19 12.87
CA PRO A 112 10.39 13.25 13.40
C PRO A 112 9.85 13.70 14.76
N THR A 113 8.58 13.37 15.01
CA THR A 113 7.91 13.69 16.29
C THR A 113 7.92 12.52 17.27
N GLY A 114 8.21 11.30 16.80
CA GLY A 114 8.08 10.09 17.59
C GLY A 114 6.64 9.64 17.82
N LYS A 115 5.65 10.32 17.24
CA LYS A 115 4.23 9.98 17.36
C LYS A 115 3.83 8.94 16.34
N ALA A 116 2.85 8.11 16.69
CA ALA A 116 2.35 7.03 15.88
C ALA A 116 1.03 7.40 15.19
N PHE A 117 0.79 6.79 14.03
CA PHE A 117 -0.51 6.83 13.38
C PHE A 117 -1.15 5.44 13.37
N ASP A 118 -2.47 5.44 13.32
CA ASP A 118 -3.32 4.29 13.08
C ASP A 118 -4.48 4.77 12.22
N VAL A 119 -4.47 4.41 10.94
CA VAL A 119 -5.47 4.89 9.97
C VAL A 119 -6.04 3.72 9.19
N GLU A 120 -7.29 3.87 8.76
CA GLU A 120 -7.87 2.97 7.78
C GLU A 120 -7.11 3.10 6.46
N PHE A 121 -6.79 1.97 5.86
CA PHE A 121 -5.97 1.87 4.66
C PHE A 121 -6.67 0.98 3.64
N GLY A 122 -6.97 1.54 2.48
CA GLY A 122 -7.61 0.82 1.39
C GLY A 122 -6.68 0.62 0.21
N GLN A 123 -6.78 -0.54 -0.42
CA GLN A 123 -6.04 -0.87 -1.63
C GLN A 123 -7.01 -1.50 -2.64
N THR A 124 -7.22 -0.82 -3.77
CA THR A 124 -7.94 -1.37 -4.91
C THR A 124 -6.92 -1.67 -6.00
N THR A 125 -6.90 -2.92 -6.46
CA THR A 125 -5.86 -3.38 -7.38
C THR A 125 -6.46 -4.09 -8.58
N LYS A 126 -5.81 -3.90 -9.73
CA LYS A 126 -6.08 -4.63 -10.97
C LYS A 126 -4.90 -5.55 -11.26
N TRP A 127 -5.19 -6.75 -11.73
CA TRP A 127 -4.19 -7.80 -11.94
C TRP A 127 -4.19 -8.28 -13.39
N GLU A 128 -3.02 -8.61 -13.89
CA GLU A 128 -2.80 -9.29 -15.15
C GLU A 128 -2.08 -10.60 -14.83
N GLY A 129 -2.80 -11.74 -14.98
CA GLY A 129 -2.29 -12.99 -14.44
C GLY A 129 -2.10 -12.89 -12.93
N ASP A 130 -0.89 -13.13 -12.48
CA ASP A 130 -0.51 -13.07 -11.08
C ASP A 130 0.28 -11.79 -10.72
N GLN A 131 0.28 -10.81 -11.63
CA GLN A 131 0.99 -9.55 -11.42
C GLN A 131 0.03 -8.37 -11.29
N LEU A 132 0.28 -7.54 -10.29
CA LEU A 132 -0.46 -6.32 -10.03
C LEU A 132 -0.03 -5.25 -11.05
N ILE A 133 -0.98 -4.77 -11.87
CA ILE A 133 -0.72 -3.77 -12.91
C ILE A 133 -1.22 -2.38 -12.54
N LEU A 134 -2.12 -2.28 -11.57
CA LEU A 134 -2.61 -1.00 -11.08
C LEU A 134 -2.97 -1.13 -9.61
N ILE A 135 -2.57 -0.14 -8.83
CA ILE A 135 -3.00 0.01 -7.44
C ILE A 135 -3.50 1.42 -7.18
N SER A 136 -4.62 1.51 -6.47
CA SER A 136 -5.08 2.74 -5.83
C SER A 136 -4.98 2.51 -4.32
N ALA A 137 -4.00 3.16 -3.69
CA ALA A 137 -3.79 3.10 -2.24
C ALA A 137 -4.32 4.40 -1.63
N PHE A 138 -5.21 4.28 -0.65
CA PHE A 138 -5.89 5.46 -0.10
C PHE A 138 -6.08 5.35 1.41
N TRP A 139 -5.95 6.49 2.06
CA TRP A 139 -6.16 6.68 3.50
C TRP A 139 -6.47 8.16 3.78
N ASP A 140 -6.91 8.44 4.99
CA ASP A 140 -7.12 9.82 5.44
C ASP A 140 -5.78 10.45 5.83
N ALA A 141 -5.14 11.14 4.89
CA ALA A 141 -3.84 11.78 5.10
C ALA A 141 -3.91 12.92 6.11
N ALA A 142 -5.04 13.62 6.19
CA ALA A 142 -5.24 14.69 7.18
C ALA A 142 -5.29 14.13 8.60
N LEU A 143 -5.99 13.01 8.79
CA LEU A 143 -6.01 12.31 10.07
C LEU A 143 -4.61 11.83 10.44
N GLN A 144 -3.90 11.20 9.51
CA GLN A 144 -2.52 10.77 9.73
C GLN A 144 -1.62 11.93 10.17
N ALA A 145 -1.70 13.07 9.47
CA ALA A 145 -0.91 14.26 9.81
C ALA A 145 -1.21 14.75 11.24
N ARG A 146 -2.47 14.77 11.64
CA ARG A 146 -2.84 15.13 13.01
C ARG A 146 -2.28 14.15 14.04
N GLN A 147 -2.37 12.85 13.76
CA GLN A 147 -1.89 11.81 14.68
C GLN A 147 -0.37 11.89 14.90
N ILE A 148 0.40 12.18 13.85
CA ILE A 148 1.86 12.30 13.95
C ILE A 148 2.34 13.70 14.32
N GLY A 149 1.43 14.62 14.59
CA GLY A 149 1.76 15.94 15.13
C GLY A 149 2.13 16.99 14.08
N LEU A 150 1.71 16.82 12.82
CA LEU A 150 1.99 17.77 11.72
C LEU A 150 0.82 18.70 11.39
N ALA A 151 -0.28 18.59 12.12
CA ALA A 151 -1.46 19.43 11.89
C ALA A 151 -2.15 19.77 13.21
#